data_dc9115b6e813553a3d8a6c2ea3ba0e00
#
_entry.id   dc9115b6e813553a3d8a6c2ea3ba0e00
#
_cell.length_a   1.000
_cell.length_b   1.000
_cell.length_c   1.000
_cell.angle_alpha   90.00
_cell.angle_beta   90.00
_cell.angle_gamma   90.00
#
_symmetry.space_group_name_H-M   'P 1'
#
loop_
_entity.id
_entity.type
_entity.pdbx_description
1 polymer ?
#
loop_
_entity_poly.entity_id
_entity_poly.type
_entity_poly.pdbx_seq_one_letter_code
_entity_poly.pdbx_strand_id
1 'polypeptide(L)'
;LSYTEDSDGQILEEGITESGSMASFIAAGTSYATRGVPMIPFYTFYSMFGFQRTGDLIWQAADIRARGFMMGATAGRTTLLGEGLQHQDGHSLVLASTVPTVQAFDPAFAYEVGAIVRAGIEQMYGPDSPESERDVIYYLTLYNENYPMPALPEDAALAEEFRSGAVRGMYRFAAAPEGPSRRATILFSGVAHSAARKAVEELAEHYDVGAELWSVTNYKRLREQAMATERYNRLHPSAKRETALVTSLLSESTGPITAVTDFMCAVPEQIGRYVPTGRPFKVLGTDGMGRSDTRESLRRHFEVDCGHVVVSTLEGLADLGEVDRSLVADAIARYDIDPDAVDPFLV
;
A
#
# COMPACT_ATOMS: atom_id res chain seq x y z
N LEU A 1 13.25 21.14 16.63
CA LEU A 1 12.35 20.95 17.77
C LEU A 1 13.20 20.43 18.93
N SER A 2 13.13 21.12 20.06
CA SER A 2 13.68 20.60 21.31
C SER A 2 12.53 20.11 22.18
N TYR A 3 12.66 18.91 22.68
CA TYR A 3 11.73 18.35 23.66
C TYR A 3 12.24 18.65 25.04
N THR A 4 11.35 18.98 25.96
CA THR A 4 11.65 19.11 27.39
C THR A 4 10.91 18.02 28.13
N GLU A 5 11.59 17.28 28.97
CA GLU A 5 10.97 16.29 29.83
C GLU A 5 10.00 16.97 30.80
N ASP A 6 8.75 16.47 30.82
CA ASP A 6 7.69 17.01 31.69
C ASP A 6 6.72 15.87 32.08
N SER A 7 6.25 15.93 33.33
CA SER A 7 5.28 14.96 33.86
C SER A 7 3.91 15.00 33.14
N ASP A 8 3.58 16.15 32.55
CA ASP A 8 2.33 16.39 31.82
C ASP A 8 2.50 16.21 30.30
N GLY A 9 3.64 15.68 29.86
CA GLY A 9 3.97 15.43 28.46
C GLY A 9 3.01 14.44 27.79
N GLN A 10 2.82 14.63 26.48
CA GLN A 10 1.97 13.76 25.65
C GLN A 10 2.78 12.65 24.94
N ILE A 11 4.10 12.69 25.02
CA ILE A 11 4.99 11.71 24.42
C ILE A 11 5.59 10.86 25.53
N LEU A 12 5.39 9.54 25.44
CA LEU A 12 6.08 8.58 26.29
C LEU A 12 7.38 8.17 25.63
N GLU A 13 8.50 8.39 26.29
CA GLU A 13 9.80 7.93 25.87
C GLU A 13 10.10 6.56 26.51
N GLU A 14 9.89 5.50 25.74
CA GLU A 14 10.02 4.12 26.21
C GLU A 14 11.42 3.54 25.99
N GLY A 15 12.30 4.27 25.31
CA GLY A 15 13.57 3.76 24.83
C GLY A 15 13.39 2.78 23.65
N ILE A 16 14.42 1.98 23.38
CA ILE A 16 14.39 0.97 22.31
C ILE A 16 13.80 -0.34 22.86
N THR A 17 12.49 -0.39 23.00
CA THR A 17 11.76 -1.57 23.48
C THR A 17 10.39 -1.69 22.82
N GLU A 18 10.29 -2.47 21.76
CA GLU A 18 9.03 -2.65 21.02
C GLU A 18 7.96 -3.29 21.92
N SER A 19 8.32 -4.25 22.76
CA SER A 19 7.37 -4.91 23.65
C SER A 19 6.85 -3.98 24.76
N GLY A 20 7.71 -3.14 25.34
CA GLY A 20 7.31 -2.13 26.33
C GLY A 20 6.38 -1.09 25.73
N SER A 21 6.77 -0.53 24.59
CA SER A 21 5.94 0.43 23.85
C SER A 21 4.60 -0.15 23.41
N MET A 22 4.57 -1.42 22.98
CA MET A 22 3.32 -2.08 22.64
C MET A 22 2.42 -2.32 23.87
N ALA A 23 3.00 -2.59 25.04
CA ALA A 23 2.23 -2.70 26.28
C ALA A 23 1.60 -1.34 26.67
N SER A 24 2.35 -0.23 26.54
CA SER A 24 1.83 1.13 26.75
C SER A 24 0.74 1.48 25.73
N PHE A 25 0.93 1.11 24.45
CA PHE A 25 -0.10 1.24 23.41
C PHE A 25 -1.39 0.51 23.80
N ILE A 26 -1.29 -0.74 24.27
CA ILE A 26 -2.43 -1.53 24.71
C ILE A 26 -3.14 -0.86 25.88
N ALA A 27 -2.39 -0.39 26.89
CA ALA A 27 -2.94 0.28 28.06
C ALA A 27 -3.72 1.55 27.68
N ALA A 28 -3.15 2.38 26.80
CA ALA A 28 -3.80 3.58 26.28
C ALA A 28 -4.99 3.24 25.37
N GLY A 29 -4.82 2.31 24.44
CA GLY A 29 -5.84 1.91 23.47
C GLY A 29 -7.08 1.23 24.06
N THR A 30 -6.97 0.71 25.31
CA THR A 30 -8.08 0.12 26.06
C THR A 30 -8.63 1.01 27.16
N SER A 31 -8.08 2.21 27.34
CA SER A 31 -8.44 3.14 28.45
C SER A 31 -9.92 3.57 28.40
N TYR A 32 -10.51 3.64 27.22
CA TYR A 32 -11.94 3.93 27.05
C TYR A 32 -12.85 2.93 27.81
N ALA A 33 -12.46 1.65 27.82
CA ALA A 33 -13.20 0.58 28.50
C ALA A 33 -12.76 0.39 29.95
N THR A 34 -11.44 0.50 30.23
CA THR A 34 -10.88 0.22 31.57
C THR A 34 -10.94 1.39 32.52
N ARG A 35 -11.03 2.62 32.02
CA ARG A 35 -10.99 3.88 32.80
C ARG A 35 -12.13 4.83 32.47
N GLY A 36 -12.94 4.57 31.43
CA GLY A 36 -13.97 5.48 30.96
C GLY A 36 -13.45 6.77 30.31
N VAL A 37 -12.15 6.85 30.03
CA VAL A 37 -11.51 8.00 29.38
C VAL A 37 -10.76 7.52 28.15
N PRO A 38 -11.17 7.90 26.93
CA PRO A 38 -10.49 7.48 25.71
C PRO A 38 -9.13 8.18 25.57
N MET A 39 -8.13 7.41 25.27
CA MET A 39 -6.83 7.90 24.80
C MET A 39 -6.64 7.46 23.34
N ILE A 40 -5.91 8.24 22.55
CA ILE A 40 -5.62 7.97 21.15
C ILE A 40 -4.12 7.71 21.00
N PRO A 41 -3.65 6.48 21.22
CA PRO A 41 -2.23 6.18 21.13
C PRO A 41 -1.76 6.17 19.66
N PHE A 42 -0.58 6.77 19.46
CA PHE A 42 0.23 6.64 18.26
C PHE A 42 1.54 5.95 18.67
N TYR A 43 1.78 4.76 18.15
CA TYR A 43 3.02 4.03 18.39
C TYR A 43 3.86 3.99 17.12
N THR A 44 5.01 4.66 17.14
CA THR A 44 5.96 4.68 16.02
C THR A 44 7.11 3.71 16.29
N PHE A 45 7.40 2.85 15.32
CA PHE A 45 8.47 1.85 15.38
C PHE A 45 9.14 1.69 14.00
N TYR A 46 10.32 1.11 13.98
CA TYR A 46 10.87 0.59 12.73
C TYR A 46 9.95 -0.47 12.17
N SER A 47 9.44 -0.28 10.95
CA SER A 47 8.43 -1.18 10.37
C SER A 47 8.88 -2.65 10.33
N MET A 48 10.18 -2.89 10.11
CA MET A 48 10.79 -4.21 10.15
C MET A 48 10.58 -4.94 11.48
N PHE A 49 10.59 -4.22 12.60
CA PHE A 49 10.59 -4.83 13.94
C PHE A 49 9.21 -4.88 14.59
N GLY A 50 8.24 -4.09 14.14
CA GLY A 50 6.92 -4.04 14.73
C GLY A 50 6.24 -5.41 14.78
N PHE A 51 5.73 -5.87 13.67
CA PHE A 51 5.03 -7.15 13.62
C PHE A 51 5.92 -8.35 13.91
N GLN A 52 7.21 -8.31 13.56
CA GLN A 52 8.12 -9.43 13.84
C GLN A 52 8.40 -9.62 15.33
N ARG A 53 8.57 -8.52 16.08
CA ARG A 53 8.92 -8.59 17.51
C ARG A 53 7.71 -8.56 18.42
N THR A 54 6.60 -7.94 17.98
CA THR A 54 5.42 -7.72 18.83
C THR A 54 4.13 -8.26 18.23
N GLY A 55 4.22 -9.15 17.25
CA GLY A 55 3.03 -9.72 16.57
C GLY A 55 2.05 -10.37 17.55
N ASP A 56 2.56 -11.07 18.56
CA ASP A 56 1.74 -11.67 19.62
C ASP A 56 1.02 -10.62 20.46
N LEU A 57 1.70 -9.53 20.83
CA LEU A 57 1.08 -8.41 21.54
C LEU A 57 0.11 -7.63 20.66
N ILE A 58 0.36 -7.52 19.36
CA ILE A 58 -0.59 -6.92 18.40
C ILE A 58 -1.84 -7.80 18.30
N TRP A 59 -1.68 -9.12 18.27
CA TRP A 59 -2.81 -10.04 18.32
C TRP A 59 -3.62 -9.89 19.62
N GLN A 60 -2.93 -9.80 20.77
CA GLN A 60 -3.56 -9.52 22.05
C GLN A 60 -4.31 -8.17 22.02
N ALA A 61 -3.69 -7.10 21.48
CA ALA A 61 -4.33 -5.82 21.34
C ALA A 61 -5.65 -5.90 20.53
N ALA A 62 -5.65 -6.67 19.46
CA ALA A 62 -6.83 -6.95 18.66
C ALA A 62 -7.91 -7.70 19.46
N ASP A 63 -7.53 -8.74 20.20
CA ASP A 63 -8.44 -9.58 20.99
C ASP A 63 -9.13 -8.79 22.10
N ILE A 64 -8.39 -7.92 22.79
CA ILE A 64 -8.93 -7.07 23.87
C ILE A 64 -9.49 -5.73 23.37
N ARG A 65 -9.66 -5.56 22.05
CA ARG A 65 -10.30 -4.42 21.41
C ARG A 65 -9.58 -3.08 21.64
N ALA A 66 -8.27 -3.08 21.63
CA ALA A 66 -7.50 -1.84 21.66
C ALA A 66 -7.74 -1.01 20.40
N ARG A 67 -7.71 0.32 20.57
CA ARG A 67 -7.88 1.32 19.51
C ARG A 67 -6.64 2.18 19.40
N GLY A 68 -6.24 2.57 18.21
CA GLY A 68 -5.11 3.48 18.02
C GLY A 68 -4.40 3.32 16.70
N PHE A 69 -3.25 3.97 16.59
CA PHE A 69 -2.45 4.04 15.38
C PHE A 69 -1.06 3.45 15.62
N MET A 70 -0.68 2.51 14.79
CA MET A 70 0.68 2.00 14.68
C MET A 70 1.32 2.60 13.43
N MET A 71 2.50 3.19 13.58
CA MET A 71 3.22 3.88 12.52
C MET A 71 4.52 3.12 12.23
N GLY A 72 4.52 2.33 11.16
CA GLY A 72 5.72 1.64 10.69
C GLY A 72 6.65 2.62 9.95
N ALA A 73 7.53 3.28 10.68
CA ALA A 73 8.49 4.21 10.12
C ALA A 73 9.66 3.47 9.47
N THR A 74 10.35 4.13 8.50
CA THR A 74 11.41 3.51 7.72
C THR A 74 10.93 2.28 6.92
N ALA A 75 9.73 2.38 6.38
CA ALA A 75 9.07 1.30 5.63
C ALA A 75 9.74 1.03 4.28
N GLY A 76 9.51 -0.18 3.77
CA GLY A 76 9.97 -0.60 2.46
C GLY A 76 11.40 -1.12 2.43
N ARG A 77 11.80 -1.66 1.28
CA ARG A 77 13.14 -2.22 1.08
C ARG A 77 14.08 -1.29 0.35
N THR A 78 13.58 -0.40 -0.51
CA THR A 78 14.43 0.41 -1.37
C THR A 78 14.74 1.80 -0.81
N THR A 79 13.99 2.26 0.18
CA THR A 79 14.15 3.62 0.74
C THR A 79 15.20 3.71 1.82
N LEU A 80 15.45 2.63 2.55
CA LEU A 80 16.36 2.57 3.69
C LEU A 80 17.75 2.11 3.22
N LEU A 81 18.46 3.00 2.55
CA LEU A 81 19.84 2.76 2.09
C LEU A 81 20.80 2.74 3.27
N GLY A 82 21.82 1.93 3.21
CA GLY A 82 22.99 1.99 4.11
C GLY A 82 22.83 1.38 5.51
N GLU A 83 21.61 1.19 6.02
CA GLU A 83 21.41 0.59 7.35
C GLU A 83 21.45 -0.94 7.35
N GLY A 84 21.53 -1.55 6.16
CA GLY A 84 21.60 -2.99 6.00
C GLY A 84 20.25 -3.68 5.95
N LEU A 85 20.29 -4.91 5.51
CA LEU A 85 19.11 -5.74 5.19
C LEU A 85 18.19 -5.99 6.40
N GLN A 86 18.71 -5.97 7.63
CA GLN A 86 17.93 -6.21 8.85
C GLN A 86 16.93 -5.09 9.18
N HIS A 87 17.03 -3.93 8.54
CA HIS A 87 16.10 -2.81 8.73
C HIS A 87 15.11 -2.63 7.57
N GLN A 88 15.30 -3.34 6.47
CA GLN A 88 14.49 -3.20 5.25
C GLN A 88 13.26 -4.08 5.31
N ASP A 89 12.11 -3.46 5.51
CA ASP A 89 10.81 -4.13 5.62
C ASP A 89 10.14 -4.32 4.26
N GLY A 90 9.95 -5.56 3.83
CA GLY A 90 9.14 -5.91 2.67
C GLY A 90 7.88 -6.71 3.01
N HIS A 91 7.59 -7.00 4.28
CA HIS A 91 6.59 -8.01 4.66
C HIS A 91 5.64 -7.61 5.79
N SER A 92 5.83 -6.49 6.47
CA SER A 92 4.96 -6.10 7.59
C SER A 92 3.49 -5.98 7.18
N LEU A 93 3.18 -5.55 5.96
CA LEU A 93 1.81 -5.49 5.44
C LEU A 93 1.18 -6.89 5.27
N VAL A 94 1.98 -7.91 4.93
CA VAL A 94 1.51 -9.31 4.88
C VAL A 94 1.20 -9.80 6.29
N LEU A 95 2.09 -9.55 7.26
CA LEU A 95 1.85 -9.89 8.65
C LEU A 95 0.62 -9.16 9.21
N ALA A 96 0.48 -7.87 8.93
CA ALA A 96 -0.69 -7.08 9.30
C ALA A 96 -2.00 -7.64 8.71
N SER A 97 -1.94 -8.24 7.51
CA SER A 97 -3.11 -8.82 6.86
C SER A 97 -3.69 -10.02 7.61
N THR A 98 -2.92 -10.64 8.50
CA THR A 98 -3.35 -11.78 9.32
C THR A 98 -4.19 -11.37 10.53
N VAL A 99 -4.10 -10.11 10.98
CA VAL A 99 -4.82 -9.62 12.17
C VAL A 99 -6.14 -8.97 11.76
N PRO A 100 -7.30 -9.52 12.16
CA PRO A 100 -8.60 -9.09 11.63
C PRO A 100 -8.92 -7.61 11.84
N THR A 101 -8.60 -7.05 13.00
CA THR A 101 -8.94 -5.66 13.35
C THR A 101 -7.91 -4.63 12.92
N VAL A 102 -6.79 -5.06 12.34
CA VAL A 102 -5.76 -4.13 11.82
C VAL A 102 -6.13 -3.68 10.40
N GLN A 103 -6.30 -2.38 10.22
CA GLN A 103 -6.43 -1.74 8.92
C GLN A 103 -5.04 -1.30 8.45
N ALA A 104 -4.47 -1.99 7.45
CA ALA A 104 -3.08 -1.81 7.02
C ALA A 104 -3.00 -0.95 5.76
N PHE A 105 -2.41 0.24 5.90
CA PHE A 105 -2.28 1.23 4.83
C PHE A 105 -0.82 1.44 4.41
N ASP A 106 -0.62 1.61 3.11
CA ASP A 106 0.65 1.98 2.48
C ASP A 106 0.49 3.29 1.67
N PRO A 107 0.36 4.44 2.37
CA PRO A 107 0.14 5.72 1.71
C PRO A 107 1.42 6.25 1.05
N ALA A 108 1.26 6.89 -0.12
CA ALA A 108 2.34 7.57 -0.83
C ALA A 108 2.47 9.05 -0.45
N PHE A 109 1.38 9.73 -0.09
CA PHE A 109 1.35 11.18 0.00
C PHE A 109 0.81 11.66 1.35
N ALA A 110 1.27 12.85 1.79
CA ALA A 110 0.87 13.44 3.07
C ALA A 110 -0.65 13.63 3.21
N TYR A 111 -1.35 13.97 2.12
CA TYR A 111 -2.80 14.10 2.17
C TYR A 111 -3.53 12.76 2.36
N GLU A 112 -2.95 11.64 1.87
CA GLU A 112 -3.47 10.30 2.13
C GLU A 112 -3.32 9.95 3.61
N VAL A 113 -2.12 10.20 4.18
CA VAL A 113 -1.88 10.01 5.62
C VAL A 113 -2.87 10.82 6.45
N GLY A 114 -3.06 12.10 6.12
CA GLY A 114 -3.99 12.99 6.82
C GLY A 114 -5.45 12.48 6.73
N ALA A 115 -5.89 12.04 5.55
CA ALA A 115 -7.23 11.50 5.34
C ALA A 115 -7.45 10.20 6.13
N ILE A 116 -6.48 9.28 6.10
CA ILE A 116 -6.54 7.98 6.79
C ILE A 116 -6.56 8.18 8.31
N VAL A 117 -5.68 9.03 8.85
CA VAL A 117 -5.64 9.32 10.30
C VAL A 117 -6.95 9.96 10.76
N ARG A 118 -7.46 10.95 10.01
CA ARG A 118 -8.75 11.57 10.32
C ARG A 118 -9.89 10.54 10.33
N ALA A 119 -9.98 9.72 9.30
CA ALA A 119 -11.01 8.68 9.21
C ALA A 119 -10.89 7.65 10.35
N GLY A 120 -9.66 7.29 10.74
CA GLY A 120 -9.41 6.40 11.87
C GLY A 120 -9.87 6.99 13.21
N ILE A 121 -9.61 8.28 13.45
CA ILE A 121 -10.11 8.97 14.65
C ILE A 121 -11.65 9.00 14.64
N GLU A 122 -12.25 9.35 13.52
CA GLU A 122 -13.72 9.37 13.37
C GLU A 122 -14.32 7.96 13.56
N GLN A 123 -13.69 6.92 13.01
CA GLN A 123 -14.17 5.54 13.18
C GLN A 123 -14.07 5.07 14.64
N MET A 124 -12.96 5.30 15.31
CA MET A 124 -12.73 4.80 16.67
C MET A 124 -13.47 5.59 17.75
N TYR A 125 -13.62 6.90 17.55
CA TYR A 125 -14.07 7.81 18.61
C TYR A 125 -15.19 8.76 18.19
N GLY A 126 -15.53 8.85 16.92
CA GLY A 126 -16.60 9.72 16.41
C GLY A 126 -17.98 9.35 16.95
N PRO A 127 -18.85 10.35 17.22
CA PRO A 127 -20.19 10.11 17.78
C PRO A 127 -21.07 9.28 16.85
N ASP A 128 -20.90 9.44 15.53
CA ASP A 128 -21.74 8.79 14.52
C ASP A 128 -21.21 7.42 14.08
N SER A 129 -20.06 7.00 14.58
CA SER A 129 -19.49 5.69 14.24
C SER A 129 -20.25 4.56 14.92
N PRO A 130 -20.65 3.49 14.20
CA PRO A 130 -21.26 2.32 14.81
C PRO A 130 -20.35 1.68 15.85
N GLU A 131 -20.86 1.33 17.01
CA GLU A 131 -20.05 0.73 18.10
C GLU A 131 -19.33 -0.54 17.66
N SER A 132 -19.98 -1.34 16.80
CA SER A 132 -19.41 -2.58 16.26
C SER A 132 -18.22 -2.37 15.34
N GLU A 133 -17.93 -1.15 14.87
CA GLU A 133 -16.86 -0.81 13.95
C GLU A 133 -15.70 -0.04 14.60
N ARG A 134 -15.84 0.31 15.89
CA ARG A 134 -14.87 1.16 16.59
C ARG A 134 -13.59 0.45 17.00
N ASP A 135 -13.65 -0.86 17.19
CA ASP A 135 -12.54 -1.64 17.75
C ASP A 135 -11.54 -2.05 16.68
N VAL A 136 -10.77 -1.07 16.21
CA VAL A 136 -9.80 -1.22 15.12
C VAL A 136 -8.46 -0.57 15.49
N ILE A 137 -7.40 -1.09 14.88
CA ILE A 137 -6.04 -0.53 14.93
C ILE A 137 -5.68 -0.13 13.50
N TYR A 138 -5.26 1.10 13.31
CA TYR A 138 -4.74 1.57 12.03
C TYR A 138 -3.23 1.39 11.99
N TYR A 139 -2.73 0.67 11.03
CA TYR A 139 -1.31 0.54 10.73
C TYR A 139 -0.99 1.29 9.45
N LEU A 140 -0.08 2.26 9.52
CA LEU A 140 0.38 3.05 8.38
C LEU A 140 1.89 2.86 8.20
N THR A 141 2.33 2.60 6.98
CA THR A 141 3.74 2.64 6.62
C THR A 141 4.17 4.07 6.35
N LEU A 142 5.37 4.44 6.81
CA LEU A 142 5.98 5.76 6.59
C LEU A 142 7.40 5.57 6.07
N TYR A 143 7.72 6.25 4.98
CA TYR A 143 8.98 6.08 4.29
C TYR A 143 10.05 7.09 4.69
N ASN A 144 11.31 6.66 4.68
CA ASN A 144 12.48 7.48 4.98
C ASN A 144 13.08 8.11 3.70
N GLU A 145 12.24 8.57 2.80
CA GLU A 145 12.65 9.23 1.56
C GLU A 145 11.88 10.54 1.38
N ASN A 146 12.64 11.62 1.12
CA ASN A 146 12.04 12.90 0.77
C ASN A 146 11.79 12.96 -0.73
N TYR A 147 10.56 13.21 -1.13
CA TYR A 147 10.17 13.46 -2.51
C TYR A 147 9.10 14.55 -2.59
N PRO A 148 8.99 15.25 -3.74
CA PRO A 148 7.92 16.21 -3.96
C PRO A 148 6.56 15.52 -3.90
N MET A 149 5.70 15.97 -2.99
CA MET A 149 4.34 15.45 -2.87
C MET A 149 3.38 16.38 -3.63
N PRO A 150 2.49 15.81 -4.47
CA PRO A 150 1.49 16.62 -5.15
C PRO A 150 0.50 17.22 -4.14
N ALA A 151 0.02 18.42 -4.43
CA ALA A 151 -1.11 18.97 -3.71
C ALA A 151 -2.39 18.19 -4.07
N LEU A 152 -3.39 18.26 -3.19
CA LEU A 152 -4.73 17.84 -3.56
C LEU A 152 -5.24 18.67 -4.74
N PRO A 153 -6.11 18.10 -5.61
CA PRO A 153 -6.77 18.86 -6.66
C PRO A 153 -7.48 20.10 -6.11
N GLU A 154 -7.49 21.19 -6.89
CA GLU A 154 -8.23 22.41 -6.51
C GLU A 154 -9.74 22.21 -6.56
N ASP A 155 -10.22 21.34 -7.44
CA ASP A 155 -11.63 20.93 -7.47
C ASP A 155 -11.99 20.17 -6.20
N ALA A 156 -12.98 20.71 -5.47
CA ALA A 156 -13.35 20.17 -4.16
C ALA A 156 -13.96 18.77 -4.22
N ALA A 157 -14.66 18.43 -5.31
CA ALA A 157 -15.27 17.09 -5.48
C ALA A 157 -14.18 16.06 -5.78
N LEU A 158 -13.23 16.39 -6.64
CA LEU A 158 -12.08 15.52 -6.94
C LEU A 158 -11.15 15.38 -5.73
N ALA A 159 -10.92 16.44 -4.96
CA ALA A 159 -10.17 16.39 -3.71
C ALA A 159 -10.82 15.45 -2.69
N GLU A 160 -12.15 15.46 -2.61
CA GLU A 160 -12.88 14.54 -1.72
C GLU A 160 -12.87 13.11 -2.23
N GLU A 161 -12.92 12.90 -3.55
CA GLU A 161 -12.72 11.57 -4.15
C GLU A 161 -11.34 11.00 -3.78
N PHE A 162 -10.28 11.81 -3.82
CA PHE A 162 -8.93 11.40 -3.42
C PHE A 162 -8.87 11.01 -1.94
N ARG A 163 -9.45 11.85 -1.05
CA ARG A 163 -9.47 11.55 0.39
C ARG A 163 -10.28 10.30 0.71
N SER A 164 -11.51 10.23 0.20
CA SER A 164 -12.39 9.09 0.44
C SER A 164 -11.84 7.81 -0.19
N GLY A 165 -11.22 7.91 -1.37
CA GLY A 165 -10.57 6.81 -2.04
C GLY A 165 -9.35 6.30 -1.29
N ALA A 166 -8.51 7.19 -0.75
CA ALA A 166 -7.37 6.82 0.09
C ALA A 166 -7.82 6.04 1.34
N VAL A 167 -8.91 6.42 1.96
CA VAL A 167 -9.52 5.70 3.10
C VAL A 167 -10.14 4.37 2.66
N ARG A 168 -10.80 4.36 1.51
CA ARG A 168 -11.48 3.18 0.94
C ARG A 168 -10.50 2.11 0.46
N GLY A 169 -9.24 2.49 0.20
CA GLY A 169 -8.15 1.59 -0.18
C GLY A 169 -7.58 1.81 -1.58
N MET A 170 -8.28 2.51 -2.48
CA MET A 170 -7.73 2.92 -3.78
C MET A 170 -8.54 4.05 -4.42
N TYR A 171 -7.86 4.83 -5.27
CA TYR A 171 -8.47 5.86 -6.12
C TYR A 171 -7.66 6.06 -7.40
N ARG A 172 -8.30 6.58 -8.45
CA ARG A 172 -7.61 6.94 -9.70
C ARG A 172 -6.84 8.24 -9.49
N PHE A 173 -5.51 8.14 -9.42
CA PHE A 173 -4.61 9.27 -9.24
C PHE A 173 -4.49 10.12 -10.51
N ALA A 174 -4.41 9.48 -11.68
CA ALA A 174 -4.37 10.15 -12.97
C ALA A 174 -5.08 9.34 -14.05
N ALA A 175 -5.80 10.03 -14.93
CA ALA A 175 -6.36 9.43 -16.13
C ALA A 175 -5.24 9.07 -17.13
N ALA A 176 -5.53 8.12 -18.01
CA ALA A 176 -4.63 7.81 -19.11
C ALA A 176 -4.42 9.03 -20.00
N PRO A 177 -3.18 9.28 -20.49
CA PRO A 177 -2.92 10.33 -21.47
C PRO A 177 -3.79 10.18 -22.73
N GLU A 178 -4.23 11.30 -23.30
CA GLU A 178 -4.88 11.32 -24.59
C GLU A 178 -3.87 11.04 -25.71
N GLY A 179 -4.31 10.44 -26.80
CA GLY A 179 -3.49 10.17 -27.99
C GLY A 179 -3.12 8.71 -28.18
N PRO A 180 -2.44 8.02 -27.23
CA PRO A 180 -2.07 6.62 -27.41
C PRO A 180 -3.24 5.71 -27.75
N SER A 181 -3.01 4.74 -28.66
CA SER A 181 -4.05 3.85 -29.15
C SER A 181 -4.35 2.66 -28.24
N ARG A 182 -3.35 2.22 -27.47
CA ARG A 182 -3.45 1.11 -26.51
C ARG A 182 -3.70 1.61 -25.11
N ARG A 183 -4.27 0.76 -24.25
CA ARG A 183 -4.60 1.09 -22.87
C ARG A 183 -3.95 0.12 -21.89
N ALA A 184 -3.57 0.64 -20.73
CA ALA A 184 -3.10 -0.13 -19.59
C ALA A 184 -3.54 0.53 -18.29
N THR A 185 -3.37 -0.16 -17.19
CA THR A 185 -3.58 0.38 -15.84
C THR A 185 -2.34 0.09 -15.00
N ILE A 186 -1.82 1.10 -14.32
CA ILE A 186 -0.71 0.94 -13.36
C ILE A 186 -1.24 1.25 -11.96
N LEU A 187 -1.03 0.30 -11.03
CA LEU A 187 -1.34 0.45 -9.61
C LEU A 187 -0.02 0.67 -8.86
N PHE A 188 0.02 1.67 -8.00
CA PHE A 188 1.17 1.86 -7.10
C PHE A 188 0.73 1.94 -5.65
N SER A 189 1.61 1.59 -4.72
CA SER A 189 1.49 1.90 -3.30
C SER A 189 2.77 2.54 -2.78
N GLY A 190 2.65 3.39 -1.76
CA GLY A 190 3.78 4.01 -1.11
C GLY A 190 4.76 4.67 -2.09
N VAL A 191 6.05 4.46 -1.84
CA VAL A 191 7.15 5.08 -2.59
C VAL A 191 7.27 4.62 -4.05
N ALA A 192 6.62 3.51 -4.43
CA ALA A 192 6.63 3.04 -5.82
C ALA A 192 5.94 4.00 -6.81
N HIS A 193 5.22 5.03 -6.30
CA HIS A 193 4.60 6.07 -7.13
C HIS A 193 5.58 6.71 -8.12
N SER A 194 6.86 6.85 -7.76
CA SER A 194 7.85 7.53 -8.60
C SER A 194 8.16 6.72 -9.87
N ALA A 195 8.37 5.41 -9.74
CA ALA A 195 8.58 4.51 -10.86
C ALA A 195 7.31 4.39 -11.72
N ALA A 196 6.15 4.27 -11.09
CA ALA A 196 4.86 4.17 -11.79
C ALA A 196 4.54 5.43 -12.62
N ARG A 197 4.74 6.63 -12.07
CA ARG A 197 4.51 7.91 -12.79
C ARG A 197 5.42 8.03 -14.01
N LYS A 198 6.71 7.75 -13.84
CA LYS A 198 7.67 7.79 -14.94
C LYS A 198 7.34 6.74 -16.00
N ALA A 199 6.89 5.55 -15.61
CA ALA A 199 6.48 4.52 -16.56
C ALA A 199 5.27 4.94 -17.41
N VAL A 200 4.31 5.67 -16.86
CA VAL A 200 3.18 6.24 -17.65
C VAL A 200 3.68 7.18 -18.73
N GLU A 201 4.66 8.04 -18.42
CA GLU A 201 5.26 8.96 -19.38
C GLU A 201 6.02 8.21 -20.48
N GLU A 202 6.88 7.25 -20.12
CA GLU A 202 7.67 6.42 -21.05
C GLU A 202 6.77 5.57 -21.96
N LEU A 203 5.70 4.97 -21.42
CA LEU A 203 4.74 4.17 -22.19
C LEU A 203 4.01 5.03 -23.25
N ALA A 204 3.61 6.25 -22.89
CA ALA A 204 2.93 7.14 -23.84
C ALA A 204 3.89 7.67 -24.90
N GLU A 205 5.12 8.06 -24.54
CA GLU A 205 6.07 8.68 -25.46
C GLU A 205 6.68 7.68 -26.45
N HIS A 206 6.96 6.45 -26.01
CA HIS A 206 7.77 5.51 -26.77
C HIS A 206 7.03 4.28 -27.28
N TYR A 207 5.86 3.95 -26.72
CA TYR A 207 5.19 2.68 -27.00
C TYR A 207 3.73 2.80 -27.44
N ASP A 208 3.22 4.02 -27.58
CA ASP A 208 1.80 4.27 -27.95
C ASP A 208 0.81 3.60 -26.97
N VAL A 209 1.14 3.64 -25.66
CA VAL A 209 0.33 3.07 -24.58
C VAL A 209 -0.07 4.15 -23.61
N GLY A 210 -1.37 4.43 -23.50
CA GLY A 210 -1.95 5.31 -22.48
C GLY A 210 -2.30 4.50 -21.23
N ALA A 211 -1.52 4.62 -20.18
CA ALA A 211 -1.81 3.98 -18.90
C ALA A 211 -2.49 4.94 -17.92
N GLU A 212 -3.60 4.53 -17.34
CA GLU A 212 -4.16 5.21 -16.17
C GLU A 212 -3.39 4.80 -14.91
N LEU A 213 -3.33 5.71 -13.94
CA LEU A 213 -2.54 5.54 -12.74
C LEU A 213 -3.42 5.55 -11.49
N TRP A 214 -3.31 4.53 -10.65
CA TRP A 214 -4.07 4.36 -9.44
C TRP A 214 -3.18 4.30 -8.20
N SER A 215 -3.52 5.07 -7.16
CA SER A 215 -2.96 4.89 -5.83
C SER A 215 -3.76 3.82 -5.09
N VAL A 216 -3.07 2.79 -4.60
CA VAL A 216 -3.66 1.71 -3.81
C VAL A 216 -3.08 1.76 -2.41
N THR A 217 -3.81 2.34 -1.49
CA THR A 217 -3.37 2.56 -0.12
C THR A 217 -3.62 1.37 0.80
N ASN A 218 -4.56 0.45 0.47
CA ASN A 218 -4.90 -0.67 1.36
C ASN A 218 -5.40 -1.91 0.60
N TYR A 219 -4.49 -2.77 0.19
CA TYR A 219 -4.80 -4.04 -0.48
C TYR A 219 -5.61 -5.00 0.39
N LYS A 220 -5.31 -5.06 1.71
CA LYS A 220 -6.06 -5.89 2.66
C LYS A 220 -7.56 -5.53 2.68
N ARG A 221 -7.88 -4.23 2.81
CA ARG A 221 -9.26 -3.75 2.84
C ARG A 221 -10.02 -4.06 1.56
N LEU A 222 -9.36 -3.88 0.41
CA LEU A 222 -9.95 -4.23 -0.89
C LEU A 222 -10.25 -5.74 -0.99
N ARG A 223 -9.33 -6.58 -0.52
CA ARG A 223 -9.53 -8.04 -0.46
C ARG A 223 -10.68 -8.40 0.48
N GLU A 224 -10.73 -7.85 1.67
CA GLU A 224 -11.76 -8.14 2.67
C GLU A 224 -13.16 -7.73 2.17
N GLN A 225 -13.28 -6.56 1.55
CA GLN A 225 -14.51 -6.11 0.92
C GLN A 225 -14.95 -7.06 -0.20
N ALA A 226 -14.02 -7.50 -1.05
CA ALA A 226 -14.32 -8.43 -2.13
C ALA A 226 -14.77 -9.81 -1.59
N MET A 227 -14.12 -10.32 -0.53
CA MET A 227 -14.55 -11.55 0.15
C MET A 227 -15.95 -11.42 0.77
N ALA A 228 -16.26 -10.27 1.35
CA ALA A 228 -17.59 -9.99 1.89
C ALA A 228 -18.66 -9.98 0.78
N THR A 229 -18.36 -9.36 -0.36
CA THR A 229 -19.23 -9.37 -1.55
C THR A 229 -19.44 -10.79 -2.08
N GLU A 230 -18.38 -11.59 -2.20
CA GLU A 230 -18.53 -13.00 -2.61
C GLU A 230 -19.40 -13.81 -1.63
N ARG A 231 -19.19 -13.59 -0.34
CA ARG A 231 -20.00 -14.24 0.70
C ARG A 231 -21.47 -13.84 0.59
N TYR A 232 -21.75 -12.55 0.43
CA TYR A 232 -23.12 -12.05 0.23
C TYR A 232 -23.78 -12.72 -0.97
N ASN A 233 -23.12 -12.70 -2.12
CA ASN A 233 -23.62 -13.30 -3.37
C ASN A 233 -23.90 -14.81 -3.24
N ARG A 234 -23.08 -15.52 -2.49
CA ARG A 234 -23.24 -16.97 -2.25
C ARG A 234 -24.41 -17.28 -1.32
N LEU A 235 -24.62 -16.44 -0.30
CA LEU A 235 -25.66 -16.67 0.70
C LEU A 235 -27.02 -16.09 0.32
N HIS A 236 -27.06 -15.21 -0.70
CA HIS A 236 -28.29 -14.58 -1.20
C HIS A 236 -28.48 -14.87 -2.70
N PRO A 237 -28.68 -16.15 -3.09
CA PRO A 237 -28.69 -16.55 -4.52
C PRO A 237 -29.82 -15.92 -5.33
N SER A 238 -30.89 -15.47 -4.68
CA SER A 238 -32.04 -14.80 -5.33
C SER A 238 -31.93 -13.28 -5.35
N ALA A 239 -30.94 -12.69 -4.65
CA ALA A 239 -30.73 -11.25 -4.67
C ALA A 239 -29.94 -10.82 -5.92
N LYS A 240 -30.01 -9.51 -6.25
CA LYS A 240 -29.12 -8.94 -7.27
C LYS A 240 -27.68 -9.13 -6.84
N ARG A 241 -26.87 -9.71 -7.71
CA ARG A 241 -25.43 -9.89 -7.46
C ARG A 241 -24.75 -8.54 -7.30
N GLU A 242 -23.92 -8.44 -6.31
CA GLU A 242 -23.01 -7.30 -6.08
C GLU A 242 -21.67 -7.55 -6.76
N THR A 243 -21.00 -6.46 -7.14
CA THR A 243 -19.65 -6.48 -7.69
C THR A 243 -18.67 -5.95 -6.65
N ALA A 244 -17.54 -6.63 -6.46
CA ALA A 244 -16.51 -6.15 -5.56
C ALA A 244 -15.99 -4.76 -6.00
N LEU A 245 -15.67 -3.91 -5.04
CA LEU A 245 -15.21 -2.54 -5.30
C LEU A 245 -14.03 -2.50 -6.27
N VAL A 246 -12.98 -3.29 -6.02
CA VAL A 246 -11.79 -3.35 -6.87
C VAL A 246 -12.14 -3.78 -8.30
N THR A 247 -13.03 -4.76 -8.46
CA THR A 247 -13.51 -5.20 -9.77
C THR A 247 -14.25 -4.07 -10.49
N SER A 248 -15.17 -3.39 -9.78
CA SER A 248 -15.96 -2.29 -10.34
C SER A 248 -15.06 -1.14 -10.82
N LEU A 249 -14.14 -0.68 -9.99
CA LEU A 249 -13.25 0.43 -10.31
C LEU A 249 -12.31 0.12 -11.49
N LEU A 250 -11.76 -1.10 -11.54
CA LEU A 250 -10.84 -1.51 -12.60
C LEU A 250 -11.55 -1.95 -13.90
N SER A 251 -12.88 -2.11 -13.89
CA SER A 251 -13.66 -2.47 -15.08
C SER A 251 -13.91 -1.29 -16.02
N GLU A 252 -13.61 -0.05 -15.60
CA GLU A 252 -13.79 1.15 -16.42
C GLU A 252 -12.71 1.29 -17.51
N SER A 253 -11.62 0.53 -17.41
CA SER A 253 -10.50 0.55 -18.35
C SER A 253 -10.24 -0.84 -18.96
N THR A 254 -9.38 -0.86 -19.96
CA THR A 254 -8.97 -2.09 -20.70
C THR A 254 -7.46 -2.30 -20.60
N GLY A 255 -6.96 -3.36 -21.27
CA GLY A 255 -5.54 -3.71 -21.28
C GLY A 255 -5.06 -4.33 -19.98
N PRO A 256 -3.76 -4.60 -19.85
CA PRO A 256 -3.18 -5.22 -18.67
C PRO A 256 -3.21 -4.29 -17.44
N ILE A 257 -3.07 -4.90 -16.28
CA ILE A 257 -2.91 -4.20 -14.99
C ILE A 257 -1.54 -4.56 -14.44
N THR A 258 -0.68 -3.57 -14.21
CA THR A 258 0.63 -3.74 -13.58
C THR A 258 0.61 -3.09 -12.20
N ALA A 259 0.82 -3.88 -11.14
CA ALA A 259 0.94 -3.36 -9.78
C ALA A 259 2.41 -3.31 -9.36
N VAL A 260 2.85 -2.21 -8.76
CA VAL A 260 4.21 -2.04 -8.26
C VAL A 260 4.18 -1.53 -6.80
N THR A 261 5.01 -2.14 -5.95
CA THR A 261 5.09 -1.85 -4.53
C THR A 261 6.54 -1.97 -4.02
N ASP A 262 6.85 -1.30 -2.92
CA ASP A 262 8.14 -1.46 -2.19
C ASP A 262 8.09 -2.58 -1.13
N PHE A 263 7.03 -3.36 -1.16
CA PHE A 263 6.82 -4.58 -0.37
C PHE A 263 6.83 -5.81 -1.28
N MET A 264 6.78 -7.01 -0.71
CA MET A 264 6.72 -8.25 -1.48
C MET A 264 5.44 -8.35 -2.34
N CYS A 265 5.53 -9.07 -3.44
CA CYS A 265 4.43 -9.28 -4.40
C CYS A 265 3.14 -9.80 -3.75
N ALA A 266 3.25 -10.56 -2.67
CA ALA A 266 2.10 -11.05 -1.90
C ALA A 266 1.16 -9.93 -1.39
N VAL A 267 1.62 -8.66 -1.36
CA VAL A 267 0.78 -7.52 -0.96
C VAL A 267 -0.22 -7.17 -2.05
N PRO A 268 0.16 -6.81 -3.29
CA PRO A 268 -0.80 -6.58 -4.37
C PRO A 268 -1.54 -7.85 -4.82
N GLU A 269 -0.93 -9.03 -4.74
CA GLU A 269 -1.56 -10.30 -5.12
C GLU A 269 -2.85 -10.60 -4.33
N GLN A 270 -3.04 -9.98 -3.16
CA GLN A 270 -4.27 -10.10 -2.38
C GLN A 270 -5.54 -9.76 -3.18
N ILE A 271 -5.44 -8.92 -4.21
CA ILE A 271 -6.58 -8.55 -5.05
C ILE A 271 -6.61 -9.30 -6.40
N GLY A 272 -5.58 -10.10 -6.71
CA GLY A 272 -5.40 -10.70 -8.04
C GLY A 272 -6.61 -11.47 -8.57
N ARG A 273 -7.30 -12.25 -7.73
CA ARG A 273 -8.52 -12.99 -8.14
C ARG A 273 -9.75 -12.10 -8.34
N TYR A 274 -9.69 -10.83 -7.95
CA TYR A 274 -10.80 -9.87 -8.03
C TYR A 274 -10.61 -8.82 -9.12
N VAL A 275 -9.48 -8.85 -9.83
CA VAL A 275 -9.33 -8.01 -11.03
C VAL A 275 -10.28 -8.46 -12.13
N PRO A 276 -10.70 -7.57 -13.05
CA PRO A 276 -11.63 -7.93 -14.12
C PRO A 276 -11.09 -9.08 -14.98
N THR A 277 -11.95 -10.04 -15.25
CA THR A 277 -11.61 -11.24 -16.08
C THR A 277 -11.10 -10.84 -17.46
N GLY A 278 -10.03 -11.49 -17.90
CA GLY A 278 -9.42 -11.25 -19.22
C GLY A 278 -8.38 -10.12 -19.24
N ARG A 279 -8.15 -9.44 -18.12
CA ARG A 279 -7.05 -8.49 -17.98
C ARG A 279 -5.85 -9.17 -17.32
N PRO A 280 -4.68 -9.30 -17.96
CA PRO A 280 -3.47 -9.78 -17.31
C PRO A 280 -3.16 -8.93 -16.08
N PHE A 281 -2.85 -9.58 -14.96
CA PHE A 281 -2.44 -8.91 -13.73
C PHE A 281 -0.99 -9.25 -13.43
N LYS A 282 -0.12 -8.26 -13.56
CA LYS A 282 1.32 -8.37 -13.34
C LYS A 282 1.67 -7.64 -12.05
N VAL A 283 2.55 -8.24 -11.26
CA VAL A 283 2.96 -7.68 -9.97
C VAL A 283 4.46 -7.57 -9.88
N LEU A 284 4.94 -6.42 -9.49
CA LEU A 284 6.33 -6.14 -9.18
C LEU A 284 6.46 -5.74 -7.70
N GLY A 285 7.35 -6.40 -6.99
CA GLY A 285 7.55 -6.19 -5.56
C GLY A 285 8.97 -6.55 -5.14
N THR A 286 9.28 -6.29 -3.89
CA THR A 286 10.63 -6.46 -3.34
C THR A 286 10.77 -7.78 -2.60
N ASP A 287 10.53 -8.90 -3.27
CA ASP A 287 10.71 -10.24 -2.71
C ASP A 287 12.18 -10.54 -2.45
N GLY A 288 12.45 -11.51 -1.56
CA GLY A 288 13.82 -11.86 -1.16
C GLY A 288 14.30 -11.13 0.09
N MET A 289 15.60 -11.11 0.32
CA MET A 289 16.24 -10.44 1.46
C MET A 289 16.61 -8.99 1.10
N GLY A 290 16.62 -8.10 2.09
CA GLY A 290 17.09 -6.72 1.91
C GLY A 290 18.56 -6.64 1.48
N ARG A 291 18.98 -5.48 0.97
CA ARG A 291 20.36 -5.19 0.50
C ARG A 291 20.77 -3.79 0.94
N SER A 292 22.08 -3.60 1.16
CA SER A 292 22.65 -2.27 1.42
C SER A 292 23.23 -1.70 0.12
N ASP A 293 22.54 -0.73 -0.45
CA ASP A 293 22.95 -0.02 -1.64
C ASP A 293 22.21 1.33 -1.76
N THR A 294 22.46 2.07 -2.82
CA THR A 294 21.67 3.25 -3.15
C THR A 294 20.21 2.88 -3.47
N ARG A 295 19.28 3.82 -3.28
CA ARG A 295 17.87 3.59 -3.63
C ARG A 295 17.67 3.19 -5.09
N GLU A 296 18.44 3.79 -5.99
CA GLU A 296 18.40 3.49 -7.42
C GLU A 296 18.83 2.05 -7.70
N SER A 297 20.00 1.64 -7.15
CA SER A 297 20.49 0.27 -7.26
C SER A 297 19.51 -0.74 -6.64
N LEU A 298 18.95 -0.43 -5.49
CA LEU A 298 17.96 -1.30 -4.83
C LEU A 298 16.69 -1.48 -5.69
N ARG A 299 16.15 -0.38 -6.27
CA ARG A 299 15.00 -0.47 -7.17
C ARG A 299 15.28 -1.27 -8.43
N ARG A 300 16.50 -1.15 -8.97
CA ARG A 300 16.96 -1.99 -10.08
C ARG A 300 17.08 -3.44 -9.67
N HIS A 301 17.73 -3.73 -8.53
CA HIS A 301 17.91 -5.08 -8.01
C HIS A 301 16.57 -5.80 -7.75
N PHE A 302 15.60 -5.11 -7.14
CA PHE A 302 14.29 -5.69 -6.87
C PHE A 302 13.30 -5.57 -8.05
N GLU A 303 13.74 -5.11 -9.21
CA GLU A 303 12.91 -5.02 -10.42
C GLU A 303 11.65 -4.15 -10.27
N VAL A 304 11.73 -3.09 -9.44
CA VAL A 304 10.62 -2.17 -9.17
C VAL A 304 10.87 -0.76 -9.72
N ASP A 305 11.87 -0.59 -10.56
CA ASP A 305 12.14 0.68 -11.24
C ASP A 305 11.23 0.93 -12.47
N CYS A 306 11.33 2.11 -13.06
CA CYS A 306 10.54 2.51 -14.21
C CYS A 306 10.66 1.52 -15.39
N GLY A 307 11.87 1.04 -15.70
CA GLY A 307 12.12 0.14 -16.82
C GLY A 307 11.36 -1.19 -16.67
N HIS A 308 11.41 -1.77 -15.47
CA HIS A 308 10.70 -3.02 -15.18
C HIS A 308 9.17 -2.83 -15.20
N VAL A 309 8.63 -1.69 -14.74
CA VAL A 309 7.19 -1.38 -14.85
C VAL A 309 6.76 -1.29 -16.31
N VAL A 310 7.57 -0.64 -17.18
CA VAL A 310 7.30 -0.56 -18.63
C VAL A 310 7.33 -1.94 -19.26
N VAL A 311 8.38 -2.72 -19.03
CA VAL A 311 8.54 -4.07 -19.59
C VAL A 311 7.39 -4.98 -19.17
N SER A 312 7.03 -4.98 -17.89
CA SER A 312 5.92 -5.78 -17.35
C SER A 312 4.57 -5.39 -17.97
N THR A 313 4.35 -4.09 -18.22
CA THR A 313 3.12 -3.60 -18.86
C THR A 313 3.07 -4.02 -20.33
N LEU A 314 4.18 -3.92 -21.07
CA LEU A 314 4.29 -4.38 -22.45
C LEU A 314 4.14 -5.90 -22.57
N GLU A 315 4.70 -6.65 -21.63
CA GLU A 315 4.51 -8.10 -21.57
C GLU A 315 3.03 -8.47 -21.40
N GLY A 316 2.31 -7.74 -20.53
CA GLY A 316 0.87 -7.91 -20.38
C GLY A 316 0.08 -7.60 -21.67
N LEU A 317 0.48 -6.58 -22.45
CA LEU A 317 -0.09 -6.30 -23.78
C LEU A 317 0.24 -7.40 -24.80
N ALA A 318 1.45 -7.97 -24.72
CA ALA A 318 1.83 -9.11 -25.57
C ALA A 318 1.02 -10.37 -25.24
N ASP A 319 0.68 -10.61 -23.98
CA ASP A 319 -0.22 -11.70 -23.57
C ASP A 319 -1.64 -11.54 -24.13
N LEU A 320 -2.09 -10.29 -24.34
CA LEU A 320 -3.35 -9.97 -25.01
C LEU A 320 -3.25 -10.02 -26.54
N GLY A 321 -2.05 -10.15 -27.12
CA GLY A 321 -1.81 -10.09 -28.56
C GLY A 321 -1.92 -8.68 -29.14
N GLU A 322 -1.87 -7.63 -28.30
CA GLU A 322 -1.95 -6.23 -28.72
C GLU A 322 -0.59 -5.67 -29.19
N VAL A 323 0.50 -6.29 -28.78
CA VAL A 323 1.86 -5.99 -29.25
C VAL A 323 2.64 -7.28 -29.51
N ASP A 324 3.64 -7.20 -30.37
CA ASP A 324 4.57 -8.32 -30.61
C ASP A 324 5.57 -8.44 -29.44
N ARG A 325 5.99 -9.66 -29.12
CA ARG A 325 7.01 -9.91 -28.06
C ARG A 325 8.37 -9.30 -28.37
N SER A 326 8.67 -8.99 -29.64
CA SER A 326 9.87 -8.25 -30.02
C SER A 326 9.89 -6.84 -29.40
N LEU A 327 8.73 -6.19 -29.25
CA LEU A 327 8.64 -4.88 -28.60
C LEU A 327 9.02 -4.96 -27.11
N VAL A 328 8.71 -6.08 -26.44
CA VAL A 328 9.14 -6.33 -25.06
C VAL A 328 10.67 -6.50 -25.01
N ALA A 329 11.24 -7.25 -25.95
CA ALA A 329 12.69 -7.41 -26.05
C ALA A 329 13.42 -6.08 -26.33
N ASP A 330 12.86 -5.25 -27.21
CA ASP A 330 13.40 -3.90 -27.46
C ASP A 330 13.35 -3.01 -26.21
N ALA A 331 12.28 -3.13 -25.41
CA ALA A 331 12.19 -2.41 -24.13
C ALA A 331 13.22 -2.91 -23.11
N ILE A 332 13.44 -4.22 -22.99
CA ILE A 332 14.49 -4.81 -22.13
C ILE A 332 15.85 -4.21 -22.51
N ALA A 333 16.18 -4.18 -23.80
CA ALA A 333 17.42 -3.60 -24.30
C ALA A 333 17.49 -2.08 -24.06
N ARG A 334 16.39 -1.34 -24.28
CA ARG A 334 16.32 0.11 -24.07
C ARG A 334 16.60 0.53 -22.63
N TYR A 335 16.07 -0.20 -21.65
CA TYR A 335 16.24 0.09 -20.25
C TYR A 335 17.48 -0.60 -19.62
N ASP A 336 18.35 -1.20 -20.44
CA ASP A 336 19.56 -1.89 -20.00
C ASP A 336 19.27 -2.91 -18.89
N ILE A 337 18.20 -3.70 -19.09
CA ILE A 337 17.82 -4.77 -18.17
C ILE A 337 18.58 -6.04 -18.59
N ASP A 338 19.31 -6.63 -17.66
CA ASP A 338 19.96 -7.92 -17.85
C ASP A 338 18.92 -9.04 -17.67
N PRO A 339 18.50 -9.75 -18.74
CA PRO A 339 17.49 -10.81 -18.65
C PRO A 339 18.00 -12.07 -17.91
N ASP A 340 19.31 -12.19 -17.72
CA ASP A 340 19.95 -13.31 -17.03
C ASP A 340 20.39 -12.92 -15.60
N ALA A 341 19.99 -11.74 -15.11
CA ALA A 341 20.21 -11.33 -13.73
C ALA A 341 19.64 -12.36 -12.75
N VAL A 342 20.33 -12.54 -11.63
CA VAL A 342 19.86 -13.51 -10.61
C VAL A 342 18.59 -12.95 -9.95
N ASP A 343 17.56 -13.78 -9.87
CA ASP A 343 16.30 -13.46 -9.20
C ASP A 343 16.57 -12.99 -7.76
N PRO A 344 16.13 -11.79 -7.37
CA PRO A 344 16.30 -11.25 -6.02
C PRO A 344 15.81 -12.17 -4.91
N PHE A 345 14.81 -13.01 -5.20
CA PHE A 345 14.28 -13.97 -4.25
C PHE A 345 15.26 -15.09 -3.89
N LEU A 346 16.24 -15.36 -4.76
CA LEU A 346 17.18 -16.46 -4.60
C LEU A 346 18.52 -16.05 -3.98
N VAL A 347 18.75 -14.77 -3.72
CA VAL A 347 20.05 -14.23 -3.26
C VAL A 347 19.95 -13.40 -1.99
#